data_995a86a9c49af2283f7219c9b5d44e85
#
_entry.id   995a86a9c49af2283f7219c9b5d44e85
#
_cell.length_a   1.000
_cell.length_b   1.000
_cell.length_c   1.000
_cell.angle_alpha   90.00
_cell.angle_beta   90.00
_cell.angle_gamma   90.00
#
_symmetry.space_group_name_H-M   'P 1'
#
loop_
_entity.id
_entity.type
_entity.pdbx_description
1 polymer ?
#
loop_
_entity_poly.entity_id
_entity_poly.type
_entity_poly.pdbx_seq_one_letter_code
_entity_poly.pdbx_strand_id
1 'polypeptide(L)'
;ALQRTRQTAERLFPQARLVVVEDLGEMNFGRFEGRSAAEMEEDPSYRAWVEGMCRGQCPGGESLPAFSRRVCRAFARLLDWAVASEEEQLVLVVHGGTQMAVMEAFAIPSRPYFSWGLPCGQGYVLEAEGWLEHRQLRLLGKRDYTKGG
;
A
#
# COMPACT_ATOMS: atom_id res chain seq x y z
N ALA A 1 11.80 -3.24 -5.77
CA ALA A 1 10.76 -2.74 -4.87
C ALA A 1 10.47 -3.72 -3.74
N LEU A 2 10.24 -4.98 -4.05
CA LEU A 2 9.99 -6.04 -3.06
C LEU A 2 11.15 -6.26 -2.08
N GLN A 3 12.40 -6.01 -2.48
CA GLN A 3 13.56 -6.22 -1.62
C GLN A 3 13.54 -5.32 -0.38
N ARG A 4 13.20 -4.04 -0.52
CA ARG A 4 13.16 -3.09 0.61
C ARG A 4 12.09 -3.48 1.65
N THR A 5 10.92 -3.86 1.21
CA THR A 5 9.83 -4.27 2.11
C THR A 5 10.15 -5.58 2.82
N ARG A 6 10.76 -6.55 2.14
CA ARG A 6 11.25 -7.80 2.76
C ARG A 6 12.28 -7.52 3.85
N GLN A 7 13.33 -6.77 3.54
CA GLN A 7 14.37 -6.40 4.51
C GLN A 7 13.79 -5.68 5.73
N THR A 8 12.83 -4.79 5.50
CA THR A 8 12.12 -4.10 6.60
C THR A 8 11.32 -5.08 7.45
N ALA A 9 10.58 -5.99 6.83
CA ALA A 9 9.80 -7.01 7.54
C ALA A 9 10.70 -7.92 8.38
N GLU A 10 11.76 -8.45 7.81
CA GLU A 10 12.73 -9.31 8.50
C GLU A 10 13.40 -8.60 9.68
N ARG A 11 13.68 -7.31 9.53
CA ARG A 11 14.32 -6.52 10.59
C ARG A 11 13.38 -6.14 11.73
N LEU A 12 12.14 -5.77 11.42
CA LEU A 12 11.16 -5.32 12.42
C LEU A 12 10.41 -6.48 13.08
N PHE A 13 10.25 -7.58 12.37
CA PHE A 13 9.44 -8.73 12.82
C PHE A 13 10.18 -10.05 12.61
N PRO A 14 11.38 -10.23 13.21
CA PRO A 14 12.25 -11.38 12.94
C PRO A 14 11.66 -12.73 13.39
N GLN A 15 10.65 -12.70 14.28
CA GLN A 15 9.98 -13.91 14.76
C GLN A 15 8.70 -14.24 14.00
N ALA A 16 8.25 -13.35 13.10
CA ALA A 16 7.04 -13.57 12.33
C ALA A 16 7.31 -14.46 11.11
N ARG A 17 6.33 -15.28 10.74
CA ARG A 17 6.37 -15.99 9.46
C ARG A 17 6.20 -14.99 8.32
N LEU A 18 7.23 -14.85 7.48
CA LEU A 18 7.19 -13.97 6.32
C LEU A 18 6.47 -14.66 5.14
N VAL A 19 5.49 -13.97 4.59
CA VAL A 19 4.80 -14.35 3.35
C VAL A 19 4.93 -13.20 2.36
N VAL A 20 5.35 -13.49 1.13
CA VAL A 20 5.46 -12.49 0.06
C VAL A 20 4.21 -12.56 -0.81
N VAL A 21 3.51 -11.44 -0.94
CA VAL A 21 2.34 -11.28 -1.81
C VAL A 21 2.69 -10.26 -2.90
N GLU A 22 3.02 -10.76 -4.09
CA GLU A 22 3.52 -9.92 -5.19
C GLU A 22 2.51 -8.86 -5.64
N ASP A 23 1.23 -9.22 -5.70
CA ASP A 23 0.14 -8.31 -6.07
C ASP A 23 -0.08 -7.13 -5.08
N LEU A 24 0.58 -7.14 -3.92
CA LEU A 24 0.65 -6.00 -2.99
C LEU A 24 1.87 -5.09 -3.26
N GLY A 25 2.63 -5.36 -4.31
CA GLY A 25 3.75 -4.54 -4.72
C GLY A 25 3.34 -3.12 -5.15
N GLU A 26 4.33 -2.23 -5.20
CA GLU A 26 4.15 -0.83 -5.62
C GLU A 26 3.56 -0.72 -7.02
N MET A 27 3.00 0.44 -7.34
CA MET A 27 2.53 0.79 -8.67
C MET A 27 3.65 0.62 -9.70
N ASN A 28 3.32 0.03 -10.83
CA ASN A 28 4.23 0.00 -11.98
C ASN A 28 4.16 1.36 -12.69
N PHE A 29 5.23 2.14 -12.54
CA PHE A 29 5.36 3.47 -13.16
C PHE A 29 5.85 3.40 -14.62
N GLY A 30 6.06 2.20 -15.17
CA GLY A 30 6.46 2.02 -16.57
C GLY A 30 7.69 2.82 -16.93
N ARG A 31 7.59 3.69 -17.93
CA ARG A 31 8.70 4.53 -18.42
C ARG A 31 9.24 5.52 -17.36
N PHE A 32 8.49 5.80 -16.31
CA PHE A 32 8.92 6.68 -15.23
C PHE A 32 9.73 5.97 -14.14
N GLU A 33 9.82 4.63 -14.20
CA GLU A 33 10.59 3.86 -13.22
C GLU A 33 12.05 4.28 -13.15
N GLY A 34 12.56 4.43 -11.92
CA GLY A 34 13.96 4.73 -11.64
C GLY A 34 14.42 6.13 -12.03
N ARG A 35 13.52 6.99 -12.48
CA ARG A 35 13.81 8.38 -12.83
C ARG A 35 13.28 9.33 -11.76
N SER A 36 14.05 10.35 -11.45
CA SER A 36 13.63 11.41 -10.54
C SER A 36 12.69 12.42 -11.24
N ALA A 37 11.92 13.16 -10.45
CA ALA A 37 11.07 14.23 -10.97
C ALA A 37 11.87 15.28 -11.78
N ALA A 38 13.08 15.61 -11.32
CA ALA A 38 13.98 16.55 -12.02
C ALA A 38 14.39 16.05 -13.41
N GLU A 39 14.66 14.75 -13.56
CA GLU A 39 15.02 14.15 -14.86
C GLU A 39 13.85 14.07 -15.83
N MET A 40 12.63 14.20 -15.32
CA MET A 40 11.39 14.11 -16.13
C MET A 40 10.67 15.46 -16.28
N GLU A 41 11.23 16.54 -15.71
CA GLU A 41 10.60 17.87 -15.71
C GLU A 41 10.22 18.37 -17.11
N GLU A 42 11.04 18.04 -18.11
CA GLU A 42 10.81 18.41 -19.52
C GLU A 42 10.02 17.32 -20.31
N ASP A 43 9.71 16.17 -19.72
CA ASP A 43 8.96 15.10 -20.39
C ASP A 43 7.45 15.46 -20.44
N PRO A 44 6.87 15.68 -21.64
CA PRO A 44 5.46 16.05 -21.76
C PRO A 44 4.49 15.01 -21.16
N SER A 45 4.84 13.72 -21.24
CA SER A 45 4.02 12.65 -20.68
C SER A 45 4.02 12.69 -19.16
N TYR A 46 5.16 13.01 -18.56
CA TYR A 46 5.27 13.16 -17.11
C TYR A 46 4.50 14.39 -16.61
N ARG A 47 4.63 15.53 -17.31
CA ARG A 47 3.86 16.74 -16.98
C ARG A 47 2.35 16.48 -17.02
N ALA A 48 1.86 15.87 -18.11
CA ALA A 48 0.45 15.53 -18.25
C ALA A 48 -0.04 14.58 -17.14
N TRP A 49 0.81 13.62 -16.75
CA TRP A 49 0.50 12.70 -15.65
C TRP A 49 0.40 13.43 -14.30
N VAL A 50 1.34 14.34 -14.00
CA VAL A 50 1.33 15.16 -12.78
C VAL A 50 0.13 16.11 -12.76
N GLU A 51 -0.17 16.78 -13.87
CA GLU A 51 -1.35 17.66 -14.01
C GLU A 51 -2.66 16.89 -13.81
N GLY A 52 -2.71 15.63 -14.22
CA GLY A 52 -3.80 14.70 -13.95
C GLY A 52 -3.83 14.15 -12.52
N MET A 53 -3.14 14.79 -11.56
CA MET A 53 -3.04 14.35 -10.16
C MET A 53 -2.48 12.93 -10.00
N CYS A 54 -1.57 12.54 -10.88
CA CYS A 54 -0.93 11.23 -10.91
C CYS A 54 -1.91 10.04 -11.03
N ARG A 55 -3.13 10.28 -11.51
CA ARG A 55 -4.18 9.26 -11.63
C ARG A 55 -4.20 8.57 -12.99
N GLY A 56 -3.62 9.21 -14.00
CA GLY A 56 -3.58 8.71 -15.37
C GLY A 56 -2.69 7.49 -15.57
N GLN A 57 -2.74 6.95 -16.78
CA GLN A 57 -1.89 5.84 -17.21
C GLN A 57 -0.43 6.28 -17.31
N CYS A 58 0.48 5.63 -16.58
CA CYS A 58 1.90 5.75 -16.85
C CYS A 58 2.24 5.04 -18.17
N PRO A 59 3.02 5.64 -19.07
CA PRO A 59 3.41 4.98 -20.32
C PRO A 59 4.11 3.63 -20.04
N GLY A 60 3.51 2.53 -20.52
CA GLY A 60 4.01 1.18 -20.25
C GLY A 60 3.82 0.67 -18.83
N GLY A 61 3.08 1.40 -18.00
CA GLY A 61 2.83 1.03 -16.59
C GLY A 61 1.34 0.99 -16.24
N GLU A 62 1.02 1.24 -15.00
CA GLU A 62 -0.36 1.24 -14.48
C GLU A 62 -0.94 2.66 -14.42
N SER A 63 -2.26 2.77 -14.40
CA SER A 63 -2.98 3.93 -13.87
C SER A 63 -3.26 3.73 -12.38
N LEU A 64 -3.52 4.81 -11.65
CA LEU A 64 -3.89 4.71 -10.23
C LEU A 64 -5.13 3.81 -10.01
N PRO A 65 -6.22 3.91 -10.80
CA PRO A 65 -7.35 2.99 -10.66
C PRO A 65 -7.01 1.52 -10.92
N ALA A 66 -6.15 1.21 -11.90
CA ALA A 66 -5.73 -0.16 -12.19
C ALA A 66 -4.87 -0.73 -11.04
N PHE A 67 -3.92 0.05 -10.56
CA PHE A 67 -3.12 -0.26 -9.38
C PHE A 67 -3.99 -0.52 -8.14
N SER A 68 -4.89 0.41 -7.81
CA SER A 68 -5.78 0.27 -6.65
C SER A 68 -6.64 -1.00 -6.74
N ARG A 69 -7.20 -1.31 -7.91
CA ARG A 69 -7.98 -2.57 -8.11
C ARG A 69 -7.13 -3.81 -7.87
N ARG A 70 -5.88 -3.85 -8.36
CA ARG A 70 -4.97 -4.98 -8.15
C ARG A 70 -4.67 -5.17 -6.67
N VAL A 71 -4.24 -4.12 -6.01
CA VAL A 71 -3.87 -4.11 -4.59
C VAL A 71 -5.05 -4.48 -3.70
N CYS A 72 -6.20 -3.85 -3.88
CA CYS A 72 -7.39 -4.11 -3.06
C CYS A 72 -7.90 -5.54 -3.22
N ARG A 73 -7.83 -6.10 -4.43
CA ARG A 73 -8.18 -7.51 -4.66
C ARG A 73 -7.22 -8.47 -3.94
N ALA A 74 -5.92 -8.20 -4.02
CA ALA A 74 -4.91 -9.02 -3.34
C ALA A 74 -5.05 -8.93 -1.82
N PHE A 75 -5.27 -7.72 -1.31
CA PHE A 75 -5.49 -7.49 0.12
C PHE A 75 -6.75 -8.20 0.62
N ALA A 76 -7.87 -8.10 -0.10
CA ALA A 76 -9.11 -8.77 0.30
C ALA A 76 -8.93 -10.29 0.40
N ARG A 77 -8.27 -10.91 -0.59
CA ARG A 77 -7.96 -12.36 -0.54
C ARG A 77 -7.06 -12.73 0.63
N LEU A 78 -6.05 -11.91 0.91
CA LEU A 78 -5.15 -12.12 2.03
C LEU A 78 -5.91 -12.05 3.37
N LEU A 79 -6.79 -11.08 3.52
CA LEU A 79 -7.56 -10.92 4.75
C LEU A 79 -8.64 -11.99 4.91
N ASP A 80 -9.29 -12.42 3.82
CA ASP A 80 -10.20 -13.57 3.83
C ASP A 80 -9.49 -14.84 4.32
N TRP A 81 -8.26 -15.07 3.83
CA TRP A 81 -7.44 -16.17 4.28
C TRP A 81 -7.06 -16.04 5.77
N ALA A 82 -6.63 -14.87 6.21
CA ALA A 82 -6.23 -14.64 7.60
C ALA A 82 -7.39 -14.89 8.57
N VAL A 83 -8.57 -14.40 8.25
CA VAL A 83 -9.79 -14.62 9.05
C VAL A 83 -10.18 -16.11 9.07
N ALA A 84 -10.16 -16.78 7.91
CA ALA A 84 -10.47 -18.21 7.80
C ALA A 84 -9.45 -19.10 8.54
N SER A 85 -8.21 -18.64 8.67
CA SER A 85 -7.13 -19.32 9.38
C SER A 85 -7.03 -18.93 10.86
N GLU A 86 -7.95 -18.11 11.35
CA GLU A 86 -7.99 -17.64 12.74
C GLU A 86 -6.68 -16.96 13.18
N GLU A 87 -6.04 -16.23 12.24
CA GLU A 87 -4.83 -15.46 12.55
C GLU A 87 -5.19 -14.27 13.44
N GLU A 88 -4.62 -14.24 14.63
CA GLU A 88 -4.89 -13.17 15.61
C GLU A 88 -4.27 -11.82 15.19
N GLN A 89 -3.15 -11.87 14.47
CA GLN A 89 -2.43 -10.68 14.04
C GLN A 89 -1.79 -10.87 12.66
N LEU A 90 -2.04 -9.90 11.79
CA LEU A 90 -1.41 -9.79 10.50
C LEU A 90 -0.66 -8.46 10.40
N VAL A 91 0.61 -8.49 10.02
CA VAL A 91 1.42 -7.29 9.79
C VAL A 91 1.75 -7.21 8.31
N LEU A 92 1.41 -6.09 7.69
CA LEU A 92 1.75 -5.81 6.29
C LEU A 92 2.87 -4.77 6.22
N VAL A 93 3.97 -5.14 5.61
CA VAL A 93 5.05 -4.21 5.26
C VAL A 93 4.98 -3.93 3.77
N VAL A 94 4.47 -2.76 3.42
CA VAL A 94 4.10 -2.39 2.06
C VAL A 94 4.63 -1.00 1.69
N HIS A 95 4.57 -0.66 0.42
CA HIS A 95 4.87 0.69 -0.05
C HIS A 95 3.73 1.66 0.26
N GLY A 96 4.05 2.96 0.29
CA GLY A 96 3.08 4.01 0.62
C GLY A 96 1.85 4.02 -0.29
N GLY A 97 2.02 3.81 -1.59
CA GLY A 97 0.91 3.72 -2.55
C GLY A 97 -0.03 2.56 -2.24
N THR A 98 0.51 1.40 -1.92
CA THR A 98 -0.26 0.22 -1.52
C THR A 98 -1.06 0.49 -0.24
N GLN A 99 -0.41 1.10 0.77
CA GLN A 99 -1.09 1.51 2.00
C GLN A 99 -2.24 2.47 1.71
N MET A 100 -2.00 3.52 0.93
CA MET A 100 -3.03 4.50 0.59
C MET A 100 -4.23 3.87 -0.14
N ALA A 101 -3.99 2.94 -1.07
CA ALA A 101 -5.06 2.25 -1.79
C ALA A 101 -5.92 1.37 -0.88
N VAL A 102 -5.30 0.60 0.00
CA VAL A 102 -6.02 -0.25 0.98
C VAL A 102 -6.83 0.60 1.94
N MET A 103 -6.23 1.66 2.47
CA MET A 103 -6.88 2.53 3.44
C MET A 103 -8.06 3.30 2.83
N GLU A 104 -7.94 3.81 1.60
CA GLU A 104 -9.05 4.47 0.89
C GLU A 104 -10.22 3.51 0.69
N ALA A 105 -9.94 2.25 0.33
CA ALA A 105 -10.97 1.27 0.01
C ALA A 105 -11.70 0.71 1.23
N PHE A 106 -11.01 0.50 2.34
CA PHE A 106 -11.53 -0.34 3.43
C PHE A 106 -11.53 0.33 4.80
N ALA A 107 -10.83 1.44 5.01
CA ALA A 107 -10.73 2.04 6.35
C ALA A 107 -11.97 2.84 6.76
N ILE A 108 -12.34 2.72 8.02
CA ILE A 108 -13.32 3.57 8.68
C ILE A 108 -12.61 4.36 9.80
N PRO A 109 -12.74 5.68 9.81
CA PRO A 109 -13.52 6.56 8.92
C PRO A 109 -12.91 6.64 7.52
N SER A 110 -13.75 6.78 6.50
CA SER A 110 -13.32 6.91 5.10
C SER A 110 -12.62 8.24 4.85
N ARG A 111 -11.54 8.21 4.08
CA ARG A 111 -10.77 9.40 3.66
C ARG A 111 -10.24 9.20 2.24
N PRO A 112 -9.97 10.31 1.50
CA PRO A 112 -9.37 10.23 0.16
C PRO A 112 -7.97 9.60 0.18
N TYR A 113 -7.57 8.99 -0.93
CA TYR A 113 -6.31 8.27 -1.14
C TYR A 113 -5.08 8.98 -0.53
N PHE A 114 -4.80 10.21 -0.96
CA PHE A 114 -3.59 10.93 -0.50
C PHE A 114 -3.61 11.33 0.98
N SER A 115 -4.76 11.33 1.63
CA SER A 115 -4.88 11.60 3.07
C SER A 115 -4.31 10.48 3.94
N TRP A 116 -4.05 9.30 3.35
CA TRP A 116 -3.52 8.13 4.04
C TRP A 116 -2.00 7.98 3.94
N GLY A 117 -1.31 8.96 3.36
CA GLY A 117 0.15 8.96 3.31
C GLY A 117 0.77 9.05 4.70
N LEU A 118 1.83 8.26 4.93
CA LEU A 118 2.66 8.30 6.14
C LEU A 118 4.14 8.34 5.76
N PRO A 119 5.00 8.91 6.61
CA PRO A 119 6.44 8.76 6.49
C PRO A 119 6.87 7.29 6.55
N CYS A 120 8.02 6.97 5.96
CA CYS A 120 8.60 5.63 6.05
C CYS A 120 8.80 5.19 7.51
N GLY A 121 8.53 3.94 7.80
CA GLY A 121 8.63 3.38 9.15
C GLY A 121 7.44 3.67 10.06
N GLN A 122 6.40 4.30 9.55
CA GLN A 122 5.13 4.46 10.25
C GLN A 122 4.04 3.62 9.61
N GLY A 123 3.02 3.26 10.39
CA GLY A 123 1.90 2.45 9.92
C GLY A 123 0.61 2.73 10.69
N TYR A 124 -0.47 2.18 10.18
CA TYR A 124 -1.78 2.19 10.83
C TYR A 124 -2.03 0.89 11.59
N VAL A 125 -2.72 1.00 12.70
CA VAL A 125 -3.26 -0.13 13.46
C VAL A 125 -4.75 -0.21 13.20
N LEU A 126 -5.21 -1.37 12.75
CA LEU A 126 -6.56 -1.59 12.26
C LEU A 126 -7.17 -2.82 12.95
N GLU A 127 -8.46 -2.80 13.11
CA GLU A 127 -9.25 -3.92 13.59
C GLU A 127 -10.15 -4.45 12.47
N ALA A 128 -10.20 -5.76 12.32
CA ALA A 128 -10.86 -6.44 11.21
C ALA A 128 -12.19 -7.15 11.60
N GLU A 129 -12.76 -6.86 12.76
CA GLU A 129 -14.03 -7.48 13.20
C GLU A 129 -15.16 -7.34 12.16
N GLY A 130 -15.26 -6.16 11.51
CA GLY A 130 -16.26 -5.90 10.47
C GLY A 130 -15.94 -6.45 9.09
N TRP A 131 -14.84 -7.17 8.92
CA TRP A 131 -14.38 -7.54 7.58
C TRP A 131 -15.33 -8.48 6.82
N LEU A 132 -15.76 -9.55 7.44
CA LEU A 132 -16.62 -10.55 6.75
C LEU A 132 -17.99 -9.99 6.37
N GLU A 133 -18.57 -9.13 7.21
CA GLU A 133 -19.92 -8.58 6.99
C GLU A 133 -19.92 -7.34 6.11
N HIS A 134 -18.93 -6.46 6.29
CA HIS A 134 -18.95 -5.11 5.71
C HIS A 134 -17.74 -4.78 4.85
N ARG A 135 -16.72 -5.65 4.79
CA ARG A 135 -15.44 -5.35 4.12
C ARG A 135 -14.81 -4.05 4.63
N GLN A 136 -14.83 -3.84 5.94
CA GLN A 136 -14.35 -2.63 6.60
C GLN A 136 -13.32 -2.93 7.67
N LEU A 137 -12.38 -2.00 7.82
CA LEU A 137 -11.32 -2.03 8.82
C LEU A 137 -11.44 -0.78 9.69
N ARG A 138 -11.65 -0.97 10.98
CA ARG A 138 -11.73 0.15 11.92
C ARG A 138 -10.34 0.65 12.29
N LEU A 139 -10.08 1.93 12.05
CA LEU A 139 -8.84 2.56 12.45
C LEU A 139 -8.75 2.68 13.97
N LEU A 140 -7.73 2.07 14.56
CA LEU A 140 -7.43 2.18 16.00
C LEU A 140 -6.37 3.26 16.29
N GLY A 141 -5.41 3.46 15.39
CA GLY A 141 -4.36 4.44 15.59
C GLY A 141 -3.22 4.34 14.59
N LYS A 142 -2.11 4.99 14.94
CA LYS A 142 -0.85 4.97 14.19
C LYS A 142 0.27 4.39 15.06
N ARG A 143 1.26 3.80 14.42
CA ARG A 143 2.46 3.30 15.08
C ARG A 143 3.72 3.78 14.34
N ASP A 144 4.71 4.19 15.12
CA ASP A 144 6.01 4.65 14.62
C ASP A 144 7.07 3.61 15.01
N TYR A 145 7.62 2.94 14.02
CA TYR A 145 8.65 1.91 14.16
C TYR A 145 10.08 2.47 14.01
N THR A 146 10.23 3.78 13.75
CA THR A 146 11.53 4.45 13.64
C THR A 146 12.10 4.80 15.01
N LYS A 147 11.22 4.99 15.97
CA LYS A 147 11.59 5.21 17.37
C LYS A 147 11.70 3.84 18.01
N GLY A 148 12.93 3.30 18.02
CA GLY A 148 13.21 2.02 18.63
C GLY A 148 12.58 1.90 20.01
N GLY A 149 11.90 0.81 20.24
CA GLY A 149 11.42 0.41 21.56
C GLY A 149 12.55 -0.01 22.44
#